data_c7ffa053a0038ae674ba604a5322b598
#
_entry.id   c7ffa053a0038ae674ba604a5322b598
#
_cell.length_a   1.000
_cell.length_b   1.000
_cell.length_c   1.000
_cell.angle_alpha   90.00
_cell.angle_beta   90.00
_cell.angle_gamma   90.00
#
_symmetry.space_group_name_H-M   'P 1'
#
loop_
_entity.id
_entity.type
_entity.pdbx_description
1 polymer ?
#
loop_
_entity_poly.entity_id
_entity_poly.type
_entity_poly.pdbx_seq_one_letter_code
_entity_poly.pdbx_strand_id
1 'polypeptide(L)'
;MNQTMCTPQEALFFAGKSAEMSLYSLLIERMKSDLPPFELRVQKTQITFVNPKVFACVSLKWKGSITITFGLPDCVASSRIHQAVQIRHHRWTHHVKVSHPDEIDAELMSWLDGAYAYAAR
;
A
#
# COMPACT_ATOMS: atom_id res chain seq x y z
N MET A 1 -11.06 18.47 -11.94
CA MET A 1 -10.53 17.90 -11.84
C MET A 1 -9.97 17.41 -11.22
N ASN A 2 -9.71 17.26 -10.92
CA ASN A 2 -9.07 16.76 -10.44
C ASN A 2 -8.56 16.27 -9.99
N GLN A 3 -8.61 16.55 -9.65
CA GLN A 3 -8.19 15.53 -9.48
C GLN A 3 -7.23 14.99 -8.70
N THR A 4 -7.19 13.77 -8.12
CA THR A 4 -5.97 13.24 -7.58
C THR A 4 -4.99 13.09 -8.72
N MET A 5 -4.01 13.94 -8.72
CA MET A 5 -3.01 13.96 -9.79
C MET A 5 -1.78 13.21 -9.30
N CYS A 6 -1.32 12.24 -10.08
CA CYS A 6 -0.03 11.62 -9.82
C CYS A 6 1.09 12.61 -10.09
N THR A 7 2.13 12.57 -9.26
CA THR A 7 3.35 13.33 -9.52
C THR A 7 4.05 12.75 -10.73
N PRO A 8 4.96 13.51 -11.38
CA PRO A 8 5.74 12.95 -12.49
C PRO A 8 6.50 11.68 -12.12
N GLN A 9 6.99 11.59 -10.90
CA GLN A 9 7.70 10.40 -10.44
C GLN A 9 6.77 9.18 -10.34
N GLU A 10 5.54 9.38 -9.87
CA GLU A 10 4.54 8.32 -9.83
C GLU A 10 4.18 7.88 -11.24
N ALA A 11 4.00 8.83 -12.16
CA ALA A 11 3.68 8.53 -13.54
C ALA A 11 4.79 7.70 -14.20
N LEU A 12 6.04 8.01 -13.93
CA LEU A 12 7.17 7.24 -14.45
C LEU A 12 7.19 5.82 -13.88
N PHE A 13 6.88 5.69 -12.59
CA PHE A 13 6.86 4.37 -11.94
C PHE A 13 5.87 3.43 -12.64
N PHE A 14 4.73 3.98 -13.09
CA PHE A 14 3.69 3.20 -13.74
C PHE A 14 3.70 3.32 -15.28
N ALA A 15 4.79 3.78 -15.86
CA ALA A 15 4.85 3.95 -17.32
C ALA A 15 4.54 2.62 -18.02
N GLY A 16 3.56 2.63 -18.94
CA GLY A 16 3.13 1.44 -19.64
C GLY A 16 2.27 0.49 -18.81
N LYS A 17 1.84 0.90 -17.63
CA LYS A 17 1.08 0.06 -16.71
C LYS A 17 -0.19 0.79 -16.25
N SER A 18 -1.09 1.05 -17.19
CA SER A 18 -2.29 1.85 -16.90
C SER A 18 -3.26 1.18 -15.93
N ALA A 19 -3.41 -0.15 -16.00
CA ALA A 19 -4.28 -0.88 -15.09
C ALA A 19 -3.77 -0.77 -13.64
N GLU A 20 -2.47 -0.97 -13.47
CA GLU A 20 -1.82 -0.87 -12.15
C GLU A 20 -1.92 0.55 -11.61
N MET A 21 -1.72 1.55 -12.47
CA MET A 21 -1.82 2.94 -12.07
C MET A 21 -3.23 3.31 -11.61
N SER A 22 -4.24 2.76 -12.27
CA SER A 22 -5.64 2.99 -11.86
C SER A 22 -5.91 2.45 -10.46
N LEU A 23 -5.41 1.24 -10.17
CA LEU A 23 -5.54 0.65 -8.84
C LEU A 23 -4.81 1.47 -7.80
N TYR A 24 -3.59 1.89 -8.11
CA TYR A 24 -2.80 2.74 -7.21
C TYR A 24 -3.51 4.07 -6.91
N SER A 25 -4.09 4.70 -7.94
CA SER A 25 -4.78 5.98 -7.76
C SER A 25 -5.98 5.84 -6.82
N LEU A 26 -6.74 4.75 -6.95
CA LEU A 26 -7.86 4.46 -6.05
C LEU A 26 -7.36 4.23 -4.63
N LEU A 27 -6.26 3.48 -4.49
CA LEU A 27 -5.67 3.21 -3.18
C LEU A 27 -5.25 4.51 -2.49
N ILE A 28 -4.52 5.37 -3.18
CA ILE A 28 -4.03 6.63 -2.61
C ILE A 28 -5.20 7.55 -2.23
N GLU A 29 -6.21 7.64 -3.07
CA GLU A 29 -7.39 8.44 -2.80
C GLU A 29 -8.09 7.95 -1.52
N ARG A 30 -8.26 6.64 -1.39
CA ARG A 30 -8.87 6.04 -0.22
C ARG A 30 -8.03 6.23 1.03
N MET A 31 -6.71 6.06 0.92
CA MET A 31 -5.79 6.26 2.04
C MET A 31 -5.81 7.71 2.53
N LYS A 32 -5.82 8.66 1.60
CA LYS A 32 -5.87 10.08 1.99
C LYS A 32 -7.18 10.44 2.67
N SER A 33 -8.25 9.74 2.32
CA SER A 33 -9.56 9.94 2.97
C SER A 33 -9.63 9.30 4.35
N ASP A 34 -9.07 8.11 4.51
CA ASP A 34 -9.29 7.28 5.68
C ASP A 34 -8.17 7.30 6.72
N LEU A 35 -6.95 7.68 6.32
CA LEU A 35 -5.80 7.69 7.21
C LEU A 35 -5.35 9.11 7.55
N PRO A 36 -4.61 9.28 8.68
CA PRO A 36 -3.96 10.56 8.96
C PRO A 36 -2.93 10.90 7.89
N PRO A 37 -2.43 12.15 7.85
CA PRO A 37 -1.48 12.56 6.81
C PRO A 37 -0.23 11.70 6.73
N PHE A 38 0.25 11.46 5.53
CA PHE A 38 1.47 10.69 5.29
C PHE A 38 2.16 11.22 4.04
N GLU A 39 3.44 10.85 3.87
CA GLU A 39 4.24 11.23 2.71
C GLU A 39 4.44 10.03 1.80
N LEU A 40 4.62 10.32 0.53
CA LEU A 40 4.94 9.33 -0.49
C LEU A 40 6.41 9.48 -0.89
N ARG A 41 7.12 8.36 -1.00
CA ARG A 41 8.48 8.34 -1.51
C ARG A 41 8.54 7.35 -2.65
N VAL A 42 8.70 7.86 -3.86
CA VAL A 42 8.79 7.03 -5.06
C VAL A 42 10.24 6.56 -5.20
N GLN A 43 10.41 5.25 -5.19
CA GLN A 43 11.72 4.62 -5.34
C GLN A 43 11.72 3.79 -6.63
N LYS A 44 12.85 3.23 -6.99
CA LYS A 44 12.98 2.50 -8.25
C LYS A 44 12.02 1.31 -8.35
N THR A 45 11.87 0.56 -7.26
CA THR A 45 11.09 -0.69 -7.28
C THR A 45 9.82 -0.64 -6.45
N GLN A 46 9.59 0.45 -5.73
CA GLN A 46 8.41 0.55 -4.87
C GLN A 46 8.11 2.01 -4.55
N ILE A 47 6.87 2.24 -4.11
CA ILE A 47 6.46 3.53 -3.57
C ILE A 47 6.18 3.31 -2.10
N THR A 48 6.90 4.03 -1.24
CA THR A 48 6.75 3.88 0.22
C THR A 48 5.88 4.97 0.80
N PHE A 49 5.13 4.61 1.83
CA PHE A 49 4.26 5.52 2.59
C PHE A 49 4.87 5.72 3.96
N VAL A 50 5.08 6.97 4.36
CA VAL A 50 5.90 7.33 5.50
C VAL A 50 5.23 8.38 6.39
N ASN A 51 5.26 8.17 7.72
CA ASN A 51 4.92 9.23 8.68
C ASN A 51 5.21 8.82 10.14
N PRO A 52 6.33 9.20 10.74
CA PRO A 52 7.60 9.55 10.12
C PRO A 52 8.37 8.32 9.64
N LYS A 53 7.90 7.13 10.01
CA LYS A 53 8.51 5.86 9.62
C LYS A 53 7.71 5.24 8.50
N VAL A 54 8.36 4.39 7.73
CA VAL A 54 7.68 3.63 6.68
C VAL A 54 6.66 2.69 7.33
N PHE A 55 5.40 2.77 6.91
CA PHE A 55 4.36 1.88 7.42
C PHE A 55 3.80 0.95 6.35
N ALA A 56 3.97 1.29 5.08
CA ALA A 56 3.48 0.46 3.98
C ALA A 56 4.21 0.82 2.70
N CYS A 57 4.07 -0.03 1.69
CA CYS A 57 4.59 0.29 0.36
C CYS A 57 3.78 -0.45 -0.71
N VAL A 58 3.92 0.03 -1.94
CA VAL A 58 3.32 -0.59 -3.13
C VAL A 58 4.44 -1.00 -4.06
N SER A 59 4.36 -2.21 -4.56
CA SER A 59 5.29 -2.72 -5.57
C SER A 59 4.51 -3.40 -6.70
N LEU A 60 5.20 -3.68 -7.80
CA LEU A 60 4.61 -4.26 -9.01
C LEU A 60 5.26 -5.62 -9.26
N LYS A 61 4.66 -6.68 -8.72
CA LYS A 61 5.17 -8.05 -8.89
C LYS A 61 4.49 -8.78 -10.04
N TRP A 62 3.19 -8.59 -10.20
CA TRP A 62 2.41 -9.30 -11.21
C TRP A 62 1.66 -8.31 -12.08
N LYS A 63 1.62 -8.61 -13.36
CA LYS A 63 0.93 -7.79 -14.35
C LYS A 63 -0.56 -7.66 -14.00
N GLY A 64 -1.07 -6.44 -14.12
CA GLY A 64 -2.49 -6.16 -13.87
C GLY A 64 -2.85 -6.03 -12.40
N SER A 65 -1.87 -6.00 -11.51
CA SER A 65 -2.10 -5.91 -10.07
C SER A 65 -1.07 -5.02 -9.39
N ILE A 66 -1.40 -4.60 -8.17
CA ILE A 66 -0.42 -3.96 -7.28
C ILE A 66 -0.28 -4.83 -6.04
N THR A 67 0.92 -4.84 -5.46
CA THR A 67 1.20 -5.56 -4.23
C THR A 67 1.40 -4.55 -3.12
N ILE A 68 0.57 -4.65 -2.08
CA ILE A 68 0.64 -3.75 -0.93
C ILE A 68 1.31 -4.50 0.21
N THR A 69 2.36 -3.92 0.77
CA THR A 69 3.12 -4.51 1.87
C THR A 69 2.99 -3.61 3.08
N PHE A 70 2.71 -4.21 4.25
CA PHE A 70 2.58 -3.45 5.50
C PHE A 70 3.00 -4.30 6.69
N GLY A 71 3.39 -3.62 7.77
CA GLY A 71 3.88 -4.28 8.99
C GLY A 71 2.90 -4.15 10.14
N LEU A 72 2.70 -5.27 10.86
CA LEU A 72 1.85 -5.32 12.05
C LEU A 72 2.56 -6.14 13.12
N PRO A 73 2.20 -5.97 14.40
CA PRO A 73 2.84 -6.76 15.48
C PRO A 73 2.46 -8.23 15.46
N ASP A 74 1.30 -8.57 14.89
CA ASP A 74 0.80 -9.93 14.85
C ASP A 74 0.45 -10.35 13.43
N CYS A 75 0.45 -11.66 13.18
CA CYS A 75 0.09 -12.20 11.87
C CYS A 75 -1.43 -12.11 11.68
N VAL A 76 -1.84 -11.55 10.55
CA VAL A 76 -3.26 -11.50 10.18
C VAL A 76 -3.62 -12.79 9.46
N ALA A 77 -4.62 -13.51 9.98
CA ALA A 77 -5.12 -14.74 9.38
C ALA A 77 -6.25 -14.40 8.41
N SER A 78 -5.93 -14.27 7.14
CA SER A 78 -6.91 -13.98 6.10
C SER A 78 -6.45 -14.56 4.78
N SER A 79 -7.39 -15.09 4.00
CA SER A 79 -7.09 -15.62 2.67
C SER A 79 -6.65 -14.52 1.71
N ARG A 80 -6.90 -13.26 2.04
CA ARG A 80 -6.48 -12.10 1.24
C ARG A 80 -4.99 -11.81 1.38
N ILE A 81 -4.37 -12.29 2.46
CA ILE A 81 -2.93 -12.13 2.68
C ILE A 81 -2.22 -13.15 1.80
N HIS A 82 -1.53 -12.65 0.78
CA HIS A 82 -0.79 -13.53 -0.13
C HIS A 82 0.40 -14.18 0.57
N GLN A 83 1.07 -13.43 1.41
CA GLN A 83 2.24 -13.91 2.15
C GLN A 83 2.40 -13.10 3.43
N ALA A 84 2.71 -13.78 4.53
CA ALA A 84 3.04 -13.12 5.80
C ALA A 84 4.36 -13.70 6.28
N VAL A 85 5.31 -12.83 6.61
CA VAL A 85 6.65 -13.22 7.04
C VAL A 85 6.98 -12.54 8.35
N GLN A 86 7.38 -13.33 9.35
CA GLN A 86 7.84 -12.78 10.62
C GLN A 86 9.28 -12.30 10.46
N ILE A 87 9.48 -11.00 10.59
CA ILE A 87 10.80 -10.39 10.48
C ILE A 87 11.53 -10.48 11.82
N ARG A 88 10.82 -10.28 12.90
CA ARG A 88 11.32 -10.42 14.26
C ARG A 88 10.14 -10.54 15.22
N HIS A 89 10.41 -10.71 16.50
CA HIS A 89 9.38 -10.80 17.52
C HIS A 89 8.47 -9.57 17.46
N HIS A 90 7.16 -9.79 17.42
CA HIS A 90 6.13 -8.76 17.31
C HIS A 90 6.25 -7.91 16.05
N ARG A 91 6.82 -8.48 14.98
CA ARG A 91 6.83 -7.77 13.69
C ARG A 91 6.61 -8.74 12.55
N TRP A 92 5.46 -8.61 11.90
CA TRP A 92 5.07 -9.40 10.74
C TRP A 92 4.88 -8.49 9.54
N THR A 93 5.49 -8.86 8.42
CA THR A 93 5.29 -8.17 7.14
C THR A 93 4.27 -8.95 6.34
N HIS A 94 3.25 -8.24 5.86
CA HIS A 94 2.15 -8.83 5.11
C HIS A 94 2.15 -8.31 3.68
N HIS A 95 1.85 -9.19 2.73
CA HIS A 95 1.76 -8.84 1.32
C HIS A 95 0.36 -9.17 0.82
N VAL A 96 -0.31 -8.17 0.25
CA VAL A 96 -1.66 -8.32 -0.31
C VAL A 96 -1.60 -7.97 -1.79
N LYS A 97 -2.09 -8.89 -2.64
CA LYS A 97 -2.21 -8.65 -4.07
C LYS A 97 -3.58 -8.05 -4.35
N VAL A 98 -3.60 -6.89 -5.02
CA VAL A 98 -4.84 -6.21 -5.41
C VAL A 98 -4.92 -6.19 -6.93
N SER A 99 -5.94 -6.84 -7.48
CA SER A 99 -6.18 -6.94 -8.93
C SER A 99 -7.46 -6.22 -9.36
N HIS A 100 -8.34 -5.93 -8.43
CA HIS A 100 -9.63 -5.31 -8.71
C HIS A 100 -9.90 -4.14 -7.76
N PRO A 101 -10.59 -3.09 -8.24
CA PRO A 101 -10.93 -1.94 -7.39
C PRO A 101 -11.69 -2.32 -6.12
N ASP A 102 -12.54 -3.35 -6.19
CA ASP A 102 -13.35 -3.79 -5.05
C ASP A 102 -12.51 -4.29 -3.88
N GLU A 103 -11.27 -4.66 -4.13
CA GLU A 103 -10.36 -5.13 -3.09
C GLU A 103 -9.77 -3.99 -2.27
N ILE A 104 -9.92 -2.75 -2.74
CA ILE A 104 -9.52 -1.55 -1.99
C ILE A 104 -10.72 -1.15 -1.13
N ASP A 105 -10.86 -1.81 0.00
CA ASP A 105 -12.06 -1.76 0.83
C ASP A 105 -11.74 -1.40 2.29
N ALA A 106 -12.77 -1.42 3.12
CA ALA A 106 -12.63 -1.04 4.53
C ALA A 106 -11.69 -1.96 5.30
N GLU A 107 -11.67 -3.25 4.97
CA GLU A 107 -10.78 -4.21 5.61
C GLU A 107 -9.32 -3.87 5.33
N LEU A 108 -9.00 -3.61 4.05
CA LEU A 108 -7.65 -3.20 3.68
C LEU A 108 -7.26 -1.90 4.37
N MET A 109 -8.18 -0.94 4.43
CA MET A 109 -7.92 0.33 5.11
C MET A 109 -7.67 0.13 6.60
N SER A 110 -8.38 -0.80 7.23
CA SER A 110 -8.17 -1.08 8.66
C SER A 110 -6.77 -1.67 8.90
N TRP A 111 -6.28 -2.50 8.01
CA TRP A 111 -4.92 -3.04 8.11
C TRP A 111 -3.88 -1.93 7.94
N LEU A 112 -4.09 -1.05 6.98
CA LEU A 112 -3.15 0.06 6.73
C LEU A 112 -3.18 1.08 7.87
N ASP A 113 -4.34 1.34 8.45
CA ASP A 113 -4.46 2.22 9.61
C ASP A 113 -3.73 1.60 10.81
N GLY A 114 -3.88 0.29 11.01
CA GLY A 114 -3.15 -0.43 12.04
C GLY A 114 -1.65 -0.37 11.84
N ALA A 115 -1.19 -0.51 10.59
CA ALA A 115 0.23 -0.41 10.26
C ALA A 115 0.76 1.01 10.50
N TYR A 116 -0.03 2.01 10.16
CA TYR A 116 0.30 3.41 10.43
C TYR A 116 0.53 3.63 11.92
N ALA A 117 -0.43 3.20 12.75
CA ALA A 117 -0.35 3.35 14.20
C ALA A 117 0.83 2.57 14.78
N TYR A 118 1.06 1.36 14.27
CA TYR A 118 2.15 0.52 14.73
C TYR A 118 3.51 1.14 14.42
N ALA A 119 3.68 1.68 13.23
CA ALA A 119 4.94 2.31 12.81
C ALA A 119 5.23 3.59 13.61
N ALA A 120 4.20 4.25 14.12
CA ALA A 120 4.34 5.49 14.90
C ALA A 120 4.84 5.26 16.33
N ARG A 121 4.85 4.04 16.80
CA ARG A 121 5.29 3.71 18.17
C ARG A 121 6.78 3.96 18.39
#